data_0d26cc18f4c55d52ed93547353ebbd43
#
_entry.id   0d26cc18f4c55d52ed93547353ebbd43
#
_cell.length_a   1.000
_cell.length_b   1.000
_cell.length_c   1.000
_cell.angle_alpha   90.00
_cell.angle_beta   90.00
_cell.angle_gamma   90.00
#
_symmetry.space_group_name_H-M   'P 1'
#
loop_
_entity.id
_entity.type
_entity.pdbx_description
1 polymer ?
#
loop_
_entity_poly.entity_id
_entity_poly.type
_entity_poly.pdbx_seq_one_letter_code
_entity_poly.pdbx_strand_id
1 'polypeptide(L)'
;MCSHGLWAVMFLHFNYWDELLDMQDVMGTDLKWAATLVARHLLAAADRYALQRLRTICESQLCEGISINTVATNYALAEQHHCFQLKSAYLKFISLPENLKAVMETDGFDYLKEGCPCLLSELLEYVVRLSEHSLASLGHGKELYVDGCDVMGDE
;
A
#
# COMPACT_ATOMS: atom_id res chain seq x y z
N MET A 1 15.79 -25.35 17.15
CA MET A 1 16.95 -24.90 16.38
C MET A 1 16.97 -25.42 14.94
N CYS A 2 15.83 -25.42 14.24
CA CYS A 2 15.77 -25.95 12.87
C CYS A 2 15.05 -24.99 11.91
N SER A 3 15.19 -23.68 12.08
CA SER A 3 14.61 -22.72 11.16
C SER A 3 15.41 -22.55 9.83
N HIS A 4 16.65 -23.01 9.79
CA HIS A 4 17.49 -22.91 8.58
C HIS A 4 17.11 -23.94 7.49
N GLY A 5 16.61 -25.10 7.86
CA GLY A 5 16.20 -26.14 6.91
C GLY A 5 14.88 -25.80 6.18
N LEU A 6 13.95 -25.17 6.88
CA LEU A 6 12.65 -24.78 6.31
C LEU A 6 12.80 -23.68 5.27
N TRP A 7 13.74 -22.74 5.47
CA TRP A 7 14.05 -21.67 4.55
C TRP A 7 14.74 -22.17 3.27
N ALA A 8 15.60 -23.16 3.39
CA ALA A 8 16.25 -23.79 2.23
C ALA A 8 15.24 -24.53 1.35
N VAL A 9 14.28 -25.23 1.97
CA VAL A 9 13.20 -25.93 1.25
C VAL A 9 12.26 -24.91 0.59
N MET A 10 11.94 -23.81 1.25
CA MET A 10 11.17 -22.73 0.64
C MET A 10 11.93 -22.05 -0.51
N PHE A 11 13.26 -21.97 -0.43
CA PHE A 11 14.12 -21.45 -1.51
C PHE A 11 14.15 -22.34 -2.74
N LEU A 12 14.19 -23.65 -2.54
CA LEU A 12 14.09 -24.65 -3.61
C LEU A 12 12.68 -24.69 -4.21
N HIS A 13 11.68 -24.46 -3.39
CA HIS A 13 10.29 -24.34 -3.84
C HIS A 13 10.03 -23.07 -4.65
N PHE A 14 10.82 -22.03 -4.43
CA PHE A 14 10.70 -20.75 -5.13
C PHE A 14 11.03 -20.86 -6.63
N ASN A 15 11.98 -21.72 -7.02
CA ASN A 15 12.21 -22.02 -8.44
C ASN A 15 11.04 -22.74 -9.11
N TYR A 16 10.20 -23.40 -8.31
CA TYR A 16 8.94 -24.03 -8.75
C TYR A 16 7.75 -23.06 -8.73
N TRP A 17 7.89 -21.91 -8.07
CA TRP A 17 6.80 -20.94 -7.88
C TRP A 17 6.43 -20.18 -9.15
N ASP A 18 7.33 -20.06 -10.11
CA ASP A 18 7.07 -19.47 -11.41
C ASP A 18 5.98 -20.26 -12.19
N GLU A 19 5.90 -21.57 -11.96
CA GLU A 19 4.81 -22.43 -12.48
C GLU A 19 3.54 -22.38 -11.63
N LEU A 20 3.63 -22.04 -10.34
CA LEU A 20 2.47 -21.98 -9.45
C LEU A 20 1.67 -20.68 -9.58
N LEU A 21 2.27 -19.62 -10.11
CA LEU A 21 1.57 -18.37 -10.40
C LEU A 21 0.54 -18.51 -11.51
N ASP A 22 0.74 -19.47 -12.43
CA ASP A 22 -0.20 -19.77 -13.50
C ASP A 22 -1.45 -20.57 -13.02
N MET A 23 -1.36 -21.17 -11.83
CA MET A 23 -2.49 -21.87 -11.18
C MET A 23 -3.39 -20.97 -10.33
N GLN A 24 -3.07 -19.68 -10.21
CA GLN A 24 -3.80 -18.73 -9.37
C GLN A 24 -5.21 -18.41 -9.89
N ASP A 25 -5.45 -18.65 -11.17
CA ASP A 25 -6.77 -18.43 -11.81
C ASP A 25 -7.81 -19.52 -11.48
N VAL A 26 -7.37 -20.66 -10.94
CA VAL A 26 -8.23 -21.84 -10.74
C VAL A 26 -8.63 -22.08 -9.28
N MET A 27 -7.91 -21.49 -8.33
CA MET A 27 -8.14 -21.75 -6.91
C MET A 27 -8.43 -20.46 -6.14
N GLY A 28 -9.65 -20.29 -5.73
CA GLY A 28 -10.26 -19.16 -5.07
C GLY A 28 -9.47 -18.39 -3.98
N THR A 29 -10.16 -17.45 -3.35
CA THR A 29 -9.69 -16.43 -2.40
C THR A 29 -8.75 -16.92 -1.28
N ASP A 30 -8.81 -18.17 -0.89
CA ASP A 30 -8.01 -18.74 0.20
C ASP A 30 -6.52 -18.88 -0.16
N LEU A 31 -6.21 -19.13 -1.42
CA LEU A 31 -4.82 -19.20 -1.90
C LEU A 31 -4.17 -17.83 -2.07
N LYS A 32 -4.95 -16.84 -2.42
CA LYS A 32 -4.46 -15.47 -2.54
C LYS A 32 -4.00 -14.91 -1.19
N TRP A 33 -4.74 -15.22 -0.13
CA TRP A 33 -4.35 -14.91 1.25
C TRP A 33 -3.06 -15.61 1.65
N ALA A 34 -2.94 -16.92 1.38
CA ALA A 34 -1.75 -17.69 1.68
C ALA A 34 -0.52 -17.19 0.90
N ALA A 35 -0.67 -16.84 -0.38
CA ALA A 35 0.38 -16.25 -1.20
C ALA A 35 0.88 -14.91 -0.63
N THR A 36 -0.01 -14.06 -0.16
CA THR A 36 0.34 -12.80 0.48
C THR A 36 1.12 -13.01 1.78
N LEU A 37 0.71 -13.98 2.60
CA LEU A 37 1.40 -14.31 3.84
C LEU A 37 2.83 -14.82 3.58
N VAL A 38 2.99 -15.72 2.61
CA VAL A 38 4.29 -16.25 2.19
C VAL A 38 5.16 -15.14 1.61
N ALA A 39 4.61 -14.26 0.79
CA ALA A 39 5.34 -13.13 0.22
C ALA A 39 5.90 -12.17 1.30
N ARG A 40 5.17 -11.95 2.40
CA ARG A 40 5.66 -11.18 3.56
C ARG A 40 6.92 -11.80 4.19
N HIS A 41 6.91 -13.09 4.42
CA HIS A 41 8.05 -13.81 4.99
C HIS A 41 9.23 -13.90 4.02
N LEU A 42 8.95 -14.11 2.74
CA LEU A 42 9.99 -14.15 1.70
C LEU A 42 10.63 -12.78 1.45
N LEU A 43 9.87 -11.69 1.61
CA LEU A 43 10.40 -10.33 1.51
C LEU A 43 11.49 -10.08 2.57
N ALA A 44 11.25 -10.49 3.81
CA ALA A 44 12.23 -10.38 4.89
C ALA A 44 13.50 -11.21 4.59
N ALA A 45 13.35 -12.41 4.03
CA ALA A 45 14.47 -13.22 3.61
C ALA A 45 15.21 -12.61 2.41
N ALA A 46 14.49 -12.09 1.42
CA ALA A 46 15.06 -11.43 0.25
C ALA A 46 15.90 -10.20 0.62
N ASP A 47 15.43 -9.42 1.60
CA ASP A 47 16.17 -8.28 2.14
C ASP A 47 17.44 -8.75 2.86
N ARG A 48 17.33 -9.74 3.75
CA ARG A 48 18.45 -10.25 4.53
C ARG A 48 19.57 -10.87 3.67
N TYR A 49 19.22 -11.53 2.58
CA TYR A 49 20.17 -12.21 1.68
C TYR A 49 20.48 -11.44 0.40
N ALA A 50 20.01 -10.20 0.29
CA ALA A 50 20.19 -9.32 -0.86
C ALA A 50 19.72 -9.94 -2.20
N LEU A 51 18.60 -10.65 -2.18
CA LEU A 51 18.03 -11.35 -3.34
C LEU A 51 17.06 -10.44 -4.10
N GLN A 52 17.61 -9.61 -4.95
CA GLN A 52 16.87 -8.54 -5.63
C GLN A 52 15.69 -9.07 -6.46
N ARG A 53 15.88 -10.16 -7.19
CA ARG A 53 14.79 -10.75 -8.00
C ARG A 53 13.64 -11.26 -7.15
N LEU A 54 13.94 -11.96 -6.05
CA LEU A 54 12.93 -12.42 -5.09
C LEU A 54 12.18 -11.24 -4.47
N ARG A 55 12.91 -10.21 -4.10
CA ARG A 55 12.33 -8.97 -3.56
C ARG A 55 11.29 -8.38 -4.51
N THR A 56 11.63 -8.21 -5.79
CA THR A 56 10.72 -7.67 -6.80
C THR A 56 9.44 -8.51 -6.94
N ILE A 57 9.56 -9.82 -6.92
CA ILE A 57 8.40 -10.73 -7.00
C ILE A 57 7.51 -10.61 -5.76
N CYS A 58 8.12 -10.57 -4.57
CA CYS A 58 7.37 -10.39 -3.32
C CYS A 58 6.65 -9.03 -3.26
N GLU A 59 7.30 -7.96 -3.70
CA GLU A 59 6.70 -6.64 -3.79
C GLU A 59 5.50 -6.61 -4.75
N SER A 60 5.61 -7.26 -5.91
CA SER A 60 4.49 -7.39 -6.85
C SER A 60 3.31 -8.14 -6.25
N GLN A 61 3.55 -9.29 -5.62
CA GLN A 61 2.52 -10.08 -4.94
C GLN A 61 1.83 -9.31 -3.82
N LEU A 62 2.58 -8.56 -3.06
CA LEU A 62 2.06 -7.73 -1.96
C LEU A 62 1.23 -6.54 -2.48
N CYS A 63 1.61 -5.98 -3.63
CA CYS A 63 0.80 -4.95 -4.31
C CYS A 63 -0.53 -5.48 -4.83
N GLU A 64 -0.56 -6.70 -5.34
CA GLU A 64 -1.80 -7.34 -5.82
C GLU A 64 -2.74 -7.77 -4.67
N GLY A 65 -2.17 -8.10 -3.51
CA GLY A 65 -2.88 -8.58 -2.34
C GLY A 65 -3.27 -7.49 -1.33
N ILE A 66 -3.39 -6.23 -1.73
CA ILE A 66 -3.76 -5.14 -0.82
C ILE A 66 -5.19 -5.34 -0.31
N SER A 67 -5.34 -5.35 1.02
CA SER A 67 -6.64 -5.42 1.69
C SER A 67 -6.68 -4.51 2.90
N ILE A 68 -7.87 -4.07 3.29
CA ILE A 68 -8.09 -3.15 4.42
C ILE A 68 -7.50 -3.73 5.72
N ASN A 69 -7.69 -5.03 5.96
CA ASN A 69 -7.24 -5.69 7.19
C ASN A 69 -5.71 -5.84 7.30
N THR A 70 -4.99 -5.87 6.19
CA THR A 70 -3.55 -6.16 6.17
C THR A 70 -2.69 -4.96 5.78
N VAL A 71 -3.28 -3.92 5.20
CA VAL A 71 -2.53 -2.79 4.64
C VAL A 71 -1.71 -2.04 5.68
N ALA A 72 -2.22 -1.84 6.89
CA ALA A 72 -1.50 -1.12 7.93
C ALA A 72 -0.23 -1.88 8.39
N THR A 73 -0.34 -3.19 8.63
CA THR A 73 0.80 -4.04 8.98
C THR A 73 1.79 -4.18 7.84
N ASN A 74 1.31 -4.29 6.60
CA ASN A 74 2.15 -4.37 5.42
C ASN A 74 2.86 -3.03 5.12
N TYR A 75 2.24 -1.90 5.44
CA TYR A 75 2.85 -0.58 5.35
C TYR A 75 4.06 -0.45 6.28
N ALA A 76 3.94 -0.92 7.53
CA ALA A 76 5.06 -0.99 8.47
C ALA A 76 6.17 -1.93 7.98
N LEU A 77 5.80 -3.08 7.40
CA LEU A 77 6.73 -4.02 6.80
C LEU A 77 7.51 -3.42 5.62
N ALA A 78 6.83 -2.69 4.75
CA ALA A 78 7.44 -2.02 3.59
C ALA A 78 8.48 -0.97 4.03
N GLU A 79 8.23 -0.24 5.11
CA GLU A 79 9.20 0.67 5.70
C GLU A 79 10.41 -0.07 6.27
N GLN A 80 10.18 -1.11 7.05
CA GLN A 80 11.22 -1.91 7.67
C GLN A 80 12.20 -2.49 6.65
N HIS A 81 11.74 -2.90 5.49
CA HIS A 81 12.54 -3.48 4.41
C HIS A 81 12.89 -2.49 3.30
N HIS A 82 12.64 -1.20 3.49
CA HIS A 82 12.95 -0.12 2.53
C HIS A 82 12.35 -0.35 1.14
N CYS A 83 11.13 -0.87 1.08
CA CYS A 83 10.36 -1.09 -0.16
C CYS A 83 9.56 0.14 -0.54
N PHE A 84 10.21 1.17 -1.08
CA PHE A 84 9.61 2.48 -1.35
C PHE A 84 8.41 2.43 -2.31
N GLN A 85 8.45 1.57 -3.32
CA GLN A 85 7.35 1.42 -4.27
C GLN A 85 6.12 0.80 -3.61
N LEU A 86 6.33 -0.25 -2.83
CA LEU A 86 5.29 -0.92 -2.07
C LEU A 86 4.69 0.02 -1.01
N LYS A 87 5.54 0.76 -0.30
CA LYS A 87 5.13 1.79 0.66
C LYS A 87 4.24 2.85 0.00
N SER A 88 4.64 3.34 -1.17
CA SER A 88 3.86 4.32 -1.94
C SER A 88 2.49 3.77 -2.38
N ALA A 89 2.43 2.50 -2.79
CA ALA A 89 1.18 1.84 -3.14
C ALA A 89 0.22 1.76 -1.94
N TYR A 90 0.73 1.40 -0.77
CA TYR A 90 -0.07 1.37 0.46
C TYR A 90 -0.54 2.75 0.90
N LEU A 91 0.31 3.78 0.83
CA LEU A 91 -0.08 5.15 1.11
C LEU A 91 -1.23 5.61 0.22
N LYS A 92 -1.14 5.36 -1.08
CA LYS A 92 -2.21 5.69 -2.04
C LYS A 92 -3.51 4.96 -1.72
N PHE A 93 -3.43 3.68 -1.35
CA PHE A 93 -4.61 2.89 -1.00
C PHE A 93 -5.28 3.39 0.28
N ILE A 94 -4.49 3.64 1.33
CA ILE A 94 -5.00 4.11 2.63
C ILE A 94 -5.57 5.53 2.52
N SER A 95 -4.97 6.40 1.69
CA SER A 95 -5.37 7.79 1.55
C SER A 95 -6.74 8.02 0.92
N LEU A 96 -7.33 7.00 0.30
CA LEU A 96 -8.70 7.07 -0.15
C LEU A 96 -9.64 7.18 1.05
N PRO A 97 -10.57 8.17 1.10
CA PRO A 97 -11.38 8.47 2.29
C PRO A 97 -12.17 7.27 2.82
N GLU A 98 -12.67 6.45 1.90
CA GLU A 98 -13.42 5.23 2.21
C GLU A 98 -12.53 4.17 2.88
N ASN A 99 -11.34 3.98 2.34
CA ASN A 99 -10.36 3.02 2.86
C ASN A 99 -9.76 3.49 4.17
N LEU A 100 -9.44 4.78 4.30
CA LEU A 100 -8.86 5.35 5.52
C LEU A 100 -9.74 5.08 6.73
N LYS A 101 -11.04 5.35 6.61
CA LYS A 101 -11.99 5.10 7.69
C LYS A 101 -12.01 3.62 8.08
N ALA A 102 -12.10 2.73 7.11
CA ALA A 102 -12.14 1.29 7.36
C ALA A 102 -10.81 0.76 7.94
N VAL A 103 -9.67 1.28 7.49
CA VAL A 103 -8.34 0.90 8.01
C VAL A 103 -8.16 1.35 9.45
N MET A 104 -8.66 2.53 9.82
CA MET A 104 -8.60 3.06 11.20
C MET A 104 -9.35 2.19 12.22
N GLU A 105 -10.29 1.37 11.77
CA GLU A 105 -11.05 0.44 12.60
C GLU A 105 -10.38 -0.93 12.74
N THR A 106 -9.22 -1.14 12.12
CA THR A 106 -8.50 -2.42 12.17
C THR A 106 -7.46 -2.48 13.29
N ASP A 107 -7.23 -3.67 13.82
CA ASP A 107 -6.15 -3.94 14.80
C ASP A 107 -4.77 -3.59 14.24
N GLY A 108 -4.59 -3.71 12.93
CA GLY A 108 -3.35 -3.35 12.24
C GLY A 108 -3.04 -1.85 12.33
N PHE A 109 -4.06 -1.02 12.36
CA PHE A 109 -3.89 0.43 12.55
C PHE A 109 -3.52 0.78 13.99
N ASP A 110 -4.09 0.09 14.97
CA ASP A 110 -3.70 0.25 16.37
C ASP A 110 -2.25 -0.17 16.60
N TYR A 111 -1.81 -1.26 15.97
CA TYR A 111 -0.40 -1.66 15.94
C TYR A 111 0.51 -0.58 15.33
N LEU A 112 0.09 0.04 14.23
CA LEU A 112 0.84 1.14 13.60
C LEU A 112 0.94 2.35 14.52
N LYS A 113 -0.14 2.66 15.22
CA LYS A 113 -0.23 3.79 16.15
C LYS A 113 0.69 3.65 17.35
N GLU A 114 0.79 2.45 17.91
CA GLU A 114 1.61 2.15 19.08
C GLU A 114 3.06 1.87 18.73
N GLY A 115 3.30 1.12 17.64
CA GLY A 115 4.62 0.64 17.26
C GLY A 115 5.41 1.57 16.36
N CYS A 116 4.73 2.35 15.51
CA CYS A 116 5.35 3.13 14.45
C CYS A 116 4.73 4.53 14.28
N PRO A 117 4.82 5.41 15.30
CA PRO A 117 4.19 6.74 15.25
C PRO A 117 4.71 7.62 14.12
N CYS A 118 5.96 7.45 13.69
CA CYS A 118 6.55 8.18 12.56
C CYS A 118 5.83 7.88 11.24
N LEU A 119 5.47 6.61 11.02
CA LEU A 119 4.72 6.20 9.83
C LEU A 119 3.30 6.76 9.82
N LEU A 120 2.69 6.84 11.00
CA LEU A 120 1.38 7.46 11.14
C LEU A 120 1.42 8.95 10.80
N SER A 121 2.44 9.67 11.27
CA SER A 121 2.64 11.08 10.93
C SER A 121 2.82 11.28 9.42
N GLU A 122 3.63 10.45 8.78
CA GLU A 122 3.83 10.47 7.33
C GLU A 122 2.53 10.21 6.56
N LEU A 123 1.74 9.24 7.00
CA LEU A 123 0.43 8.95 6.43
C LEU A 123 -0.52 10.15 6.53
N LEU A 124 -0.59 10.78 7.70
CA LEU A 124 -1.45 11.95 7.93
C LEU A 124 -1.00 13.14 7.08
N GLU A 125 0.30 13.41 6.98
CA GLU A 125 0.83 14.44 6.08
C GLU A 125 0.47 14.17 4.62
N TYR A 126 0.56 12.93 4.20
CA TYR A 126 0.22 12.54 2.84
C TYR A 126 -1.28 12.76 2.54
N VAL A 127 -2.16 12.40 3.46
CA VAL A 127 -3.61 12.63 3.35
C VAL A 127 -3.93 14.13 3.30
N VAL A 128 -3.30 14.94 4.14
CA VAL A 128 -3.46 16.40 4.15
C VAL A 128 -3.05 17.01 2.81
N ARG A 129 -1.89 16.65 2.28
CA ARG A 129 -1.41 17.13 0.98
C ARG A 129 -2.37 16.79 -0.16
N LEU A 130 -2.96 15.59 -0.14
CA LEU A 130 -3.95 15.20 -1.15
C LEU A 130 -5.23 16.01 -1.03
N SER A 131 -5.70 16.28 0.19
CA SER A 131 -6.90 17.11 0.40
C SER A 131 -6.69 18.55 -0.05
N GLU A 132 -5.52 19.13 0.21
CA GLU A 132 -5.16 20.48 -0.27
C GLU A 132 -5.08 20.54 -1.79
N HIS A 133 -4.50 19.51 -2.42
CA HIS A 133 -4.40 19.44 -3.88
C HIS A 133 -5.78 19.29 -4.53
N SER A 134 -6.68 18.56 -3.92
CA SER A 134 -8.07 18.41 -4.38
C SER A 134 -8.84 19.72 -4.27
N LEU A 135 -8.64 20.48 -3.20
CA LEU A 135 -9.27 21.78 -2.99
C LEU A 135 -8.72 22.85 -3.97
N ALA A 136 -7.42 22.84 -4.23
CA ALA A 136 -6.79 23.72 -5.21
C ALA A 136 -7.28 23.44 -6.64
N SER A 137 -7.53 22.17 -6.95
CA SER A 137 -8.08 21.75 -8.24
C SER A 137 -9.54 22.18 -8.44
N LEU A 138 -10.33 22.24 -7.36
CA LEU A 138 -11.72 22.73 -7.38
C LEU A 138 -11.80 24.26 -7.41
N GLY A 139 -10.80 24.95 -6.88
CA GLY A 139 -10.72 26.42 -6.87
C GLY A 139 -10.43 27.05 -8.23
N HIS A 140 -9.92 26.31 -9.19
CA HIS A 140 -9.60 26.81 -10.53
C HIS A 140 -10.78 26.76 -11.51
N GLY A 141 -11.91 26.21 -11.11
CA GLY A 141 -13.10 26.02 -11.97
C GLY A 141 -14.20 27.07 -11.80
N LYS A 142 -14.02 28.09 -10.97
CA LYS A 142 -14.99 29.17 -10.80
C LYS A 142 -14.31 30.54 -10.70
N GLU A 143 -13.67 30.97 -11.75
CA GLU A 143 -13.76 32.37 -12.04
C GLU A 143 -15.19 32.63 -12.51
N LEU A 144 -16.03 33.06 -11.59
CA LEU A 144 -17.24 33.76 -11.92
C LEU A 144 -16.80 35.01 -12.65
N TYR A 145 -16.86 34.93 -13.95
CA TYR A 145 -16.90 36.10 -14.76
C TYR A 145 -18.18 36.88 -14.39
N VAL A 146 -18.02 37.79 -13.45
CA VAL A 146 -19.01 38.82 -13.23
C VAL A 146 -18.87 39.78 -14.40
N ASP A 147 -19.61 39.49 -15.42
CA ASP A 147 -19.85 40.47 -16.47
C ASP A 147 -20.46 41.70 -15.78
N GLY A 148 -19.64 42.70 -15.65
CA GLY A 148 -20.11 43.99 -15.17
C GLY A 148 -21.19 44.48 -16.09
N CYS A 149 -22.41 44.39 -15.61
CA CYS A 149 -23.49 45.12 -16.27
C CYS A 149 -23.12 46.59 -16.26
N ASP A 150 -22.72 47.08 -17.40
CA ASP A 150 -22.77 48.49 -17.69
C ASP A 150 -24.20 48.97 -17.50
N VAL A 151 -24.44 49.53 -16.35
CA VAL A 151 -25.60 50.41 -16.21
C VAL A 151 -25.23 51.72 -16.88
N MET A 152 -25.50 51.80 -18.13
CA MET A 152 -25.64 53.08 -18.81
C MET A 152 -26.80 53.78 -18.16
N GLY A 153 -26.50 54.60 -17.18
CA GLY A 153 -27.40 55.62 -16.74
C GLY A 153 -27.55 56.65 -17.86
N ASP A 154 -28.67 56.61 -18.51
CA ASP A 154 -29.06 57.64 -19.40
C ASP A 154 -29.92 58.63 -18.58
N GLU A 155 -29.45 59.85 -18.51
CA GLU A 155 -30.11 61.09 -18.11
C GLU A 155 -30.93 61.15 -16.83
#